data_d6f5e238eceb985095dfe567c14714c1
#
_entry.id   d6f5e238eceb985095dfe567c14714c1
#
_cell.length_a   1.000
_cell.length_b   1.000
_cell.length_c   1.000
_cell.angle_alpha   90.00
_cell.angle_beta   90.00
_cell.angle_gamma   90.00
#
_symmetry.space_group_name_H-M   'P 1'
#
loop_
_entity.id
_entity.type
_entity.pdbx_description
1 polymer ?
#
loop_
_entity_poly.entity_id
_entity_poly.type
_entity_poly.pdbx_seq_one_letter_code
_entity_poly.pdbx_strand_id
1 'polypeptide(L)'
;AAAASARATQDDADRVGGAAKVGEEHEGGGGMGHCVRNDRKSRDDTAAERLPSDDVSTVRKLLSECPAHAVTPLRDLPALAEEAGVATLHLKDERDRMGLGSFKALGAAYAIALEASRARGDGDWATALSGRSFVTASAGNHGLSVAAGARLFGARAIVFLSETVPEGFADRLRAKRAEVVRAGATYEESMAAAEAAAAARDWTLLSDSSWPGYEEMHRRVMEGYLQMAAEMVDQLRE
;
A
#
# COMPACT_ATOMS: atom_id res chain seq x y z
N ALA A 1 31.47 25.33 12.23
CA ALA A 1 31.82 26.18 11.11
C ALA A 1 31.81 25.37 9.81
N ALA A 2 31.20 25.93 8.77
CA ALA A 2 31.07 25.49 7.39
C ALA A 2 29.76 24.74 7.06
N ALA A 3 28.75 25.56 6.71
CA ALA A 3 27.61 25.16 5.92
C ALA A 3 28.06 24.82 4.49
N ALA A 4 27.72 23.62 4.01
CA ALA A 4 27.78 23.28 2.61
C ALA A 4 26.35 23.32 2.03
N SER A 5 26.04 24.46 1.37
CA SER A 5 24.86 24.66 0.55
C SER A 5 25.02 23.85 -0.74
N ALA A 6 24.22 22.80 -0.92
CA ALA A 6 24.09 22.12 -2.20
C ALA A 6 23.14 22.94 -3.09
N ARG A 7 23.70 23.61 -4.10
CA ARG A 7 22.96 24.19 -5.21
C ARG A 7 22.52 23.05 -6.14
N ALA A 8 21.22 22.80 -6.20
CA ALA A 8 20.63 22.06 -7.31
C ALA A 8 20.85 22.87 -8.60
N THR A 9 21.45 22.26 -9.60
CA THR A 9 21.71 22.88 -10.90
C THR A 9 20.47 22.79 -11.77
N GLN A 10 20.24 23.82 -12.59
CA GLN A 10 19.11 24.02 -13.50
C GLN A 10 18.91 22.88 -14.52
N ASP A 11 19.86 21.93 -14.61
CA ASP A 11 19.83 20.81 -15.57
C ASP A 11 18.89 19.66 -15.21
N ASP A 12 18.37 19.60 -13.98
CA ASP A 12 17.39 18.56 -13.59
C ASP A 12 15.94 18.91 -13.92
N ALA A 13 15.66 20.18 -14.27
CA ALA A 13 14.30 20.63 -14.65
C ALA A 13 13.93 20.26 -16.09
N ASP A 14 14.91 20.08 -16.98
CA ASP A 14 14.66 19.82 -18.41
C ASP A 14 14.44 18.34 -18.76
N ARG A 15 14.58 17.43 -17.82
CA ARG A 15 14.32 15.99 -18.02
C ARG A 15 12.87 15.53 -17.83
N VAL A 16 11.98 16.38 -17.36
CA VAL A 16 10.55 16.06 -17.13
C VAL A 16 9.62 16.61 -18.23
N GLY A 17 10.14 17.37 -19.17
CA GLY A 17 9.37 18.07 -20.21
C GLY A 17 9.33 17.37 -21.57
N GLY A 18 8.87 16.12 -21.62
CA GLY A 18 8.45 15.49 -22.88
C GLY A 18 7.05 15.98 -23.26
N ALA A 19 6.95 17.08 -24.02
CA ALA A 19 5.69 17.56 -24.57
C ALA A 19 5.02 16.49 -25.43
N ALA A 20 3.82 16.04 -25.04
CA ALA A 20 2.97 15.19 -25.86
C ALA A 20 2.60 15.97 -27.12
N LYS A 21 2.95 15.45 -28.31
CA LYS A 21 2.43 15.93 -29.59
C LYS A 21 0.94 15.63 -29.65
N VAL A 22 0.15 16.68 -29.75
CA VAL A 22 -1.29 16.62 -30.02
C VAL A 22 -1.46 16.05 -31.42
N GLY A 23 -2.12 14.91 -31.54
CA GLY A 23 -2.47 14.28 -32.80
C GLY A 23 -3.62 15.06 -33.48
N GLU A 24 -3.66 14.98 -34.82
CA GLU A 24 -4.59 15.68 -35.73
C GLU A 24 -6.06 15.44 -35.34
N GLU A 25 -6.81 16.55 -35.34
CA GLU A 25 -8.24 16.58 -35.07
C GLU A 25 -9.02 15.94 -36.25
N HIS A 26 -9.78 14.89 -35.95
CA HIS A 26 -10.86 14.41 -36.79
C HIS A 26 -12.18 15.08 -36.33
N GLU A 27 -12.69 15.98 -37.13
CA GLU A 27 -14.05 16.54 -36.98
C GLU A 27 -15.10 15.45 -37.28
N GLY A 28 -15.78 14.99 -36.23
CA GLY A 28 -16.96 14.14 -36.28
C GLY A 28 -17.75 14.29 -34.98
N GLY A 29 -18.91 14.94 -35.07
CA GLY A 29 -19.71 15.39 -33.93
C GLY A 29 -20.16 14.30 -32.97
N GLY A 30 -20.14 14.67 -31.68
CA GLY A 30 -20.71 13.92 -30.54
C GLY A 30 -19.67 13.60 -29.49
N GLY A 31 -19.75 14.32 -28.34
CA GLY A 31 -19.10 13.95 -27.06
C GLY A 31 -17.59 13.73 -27.09
N MET A 32 -16.81 14.76 -26.74
CA MET A 32 -15.34 14.68 -26.74
C MET A 32 -14.83 13.84 -25.58
N GLY A 33 -14.62 12.56 -25.82
CA GLY A 33 -13.71 11.75 -25.02
C GLY A 33 -12.28 11.95 -25.53
N HIS A 34 -11.42 12.65 -24.79
CA HIS A 34 -9.99 12.67 -25.10
C HIS A 34 -9.38 11.30 -24.77
N CYS A 35 -9.11 10.48 -25.80
CA CYS A 35 -8.33 9.26 -25.64
C CYS A 35 -6.84 9.60 -25.80
N VAL A 36 -6.10 9.60 -24.70
CA VAL A 36 -4.63 9.73 -24.74
C VAL A 36 -4.02 8.37 -24.88
N ARG A 37 -3.46 8.08 -26.06
CA ARG A 37 -2.71 6.86 -26.30
C ARG A 37 -1.35 6.96 -25.62
N ASN A 38 -1.03 6.03 -24.72
CA ASN A 38 0.30 5.93 -24.13
C ASN A 38 1.22 5.14 -25.07
N ASP A 39 2.01 5.86 -25.87
CA ASP A 39 2.98 5.27 -26.80
C ASP A 39 4.33 4.90 -26.14
N ARG A 40 4.40 4.81 -24.81
CA ARG A 40 5.62 4.35 -24.12
C ARG A 40 5.93 2.93 -24.55
N LYS A 41 6.80 2.82 -25.55
CA LYS A 41 7.44 1.57 -25.96
C LYS A 41 8.61 1.31 -25.02
N SER A 42 8.67 0.09 -24.52
CA SER A 42 9.70 -0.56 -23.71
C SER A 42 9.69 -0.20 -22.22
N ARG A 43 9.41 -1.21 -21.42
CA ARG A 43 9.96 -1.29 -20.07
C ARG A 43 11.48 -1.36 -20.23
N ASP A 44 12.19 -0.47 -19.58
CA ASP A 44 13.60 -0.63 -19.32
C ASP A 44 13.74 -1.91 -18.46
N ASP A 45 14.49 -2.92 -18.95
CA ASP A 45 14.64 -4.20 -18.23
C ASP A 45 15.24 -3.99 -16.83
N THR A 46 16.01 -2.93 -16.63
CA THR A 46 16.54 -2.56 -15.31
C THR A 46 15.45 -2.08 -14.35
N ALA A 47 14.33 -1.55 -14.86
CA ALA A 47 13.18 -1.18 -14.05
C ALA A 47 12.34 -2.41 -13.64
N ALA A 48 12.37 -3.50 -14.41
CA ALA A 48 11.63 -4.72 -14.13
C ALA A 48 12.07 -5.39 -12.82
N GLU A 49 13.37 -5.35 -12.49
CA GLU A 49 13.91 -5.89 -11.24
C GLU A 49 13.42 -5.15 -9.98
N ARG A 50 12.94 -3.91 -10.14
CA ARG A 50 12.41 -3.07 -9.06
C ARG A 50 10.89 -3.14 -8.90
N LEU A 51 10.21 -3.79 -9.83
CA LEU A 51 8.76 -3.95 -9.75
C LEU A 51 8.39 -5.06 -8.76
N PRO A 52 7.19 -4.99 -8.14
CA PRO A 52 6.62 -6.11 -7.42
C PRO A 52 6.49 -7.32 -8.35
N SER A 53 6.54 -8.52 -7.77
CA SER A 53 6.17 -9.75 -8.49
C SER A 53 4.74 -9.62 -9.03
N ASP A 54 4.47 -10.18 -10.19
CA ASP A 54 3.12 -10.37 -10.73
C ASP A 54 2.55 -11.78 -10.45
N ASP A 55 3.34 -12.64 -9.78
CA ASP A 55 2.91 -13.95 -9.33
C ASP A 55 2.14 -13.88 -8.02
N VAL A 56 0.83 -14.09 -8.09
CA VAL A 56 -0.07 -14.09 -6.94
C VAL A 56 -0.03 -15.38 -6.11
N SER A 57 0.67 -16.42 -6.53
CA SER A 57 0.62 -17.75 -5.91
C SER A 57 1.01 -17.75 -4.42
N THR A 58 2.10 -17.07 -4.08
CA THR A 58 2.57 -16.94 -2.69
C THR A 58 1.58 -16.15 -1.84
N VAL A 59 1.03 -15.07 -2.40
CA VAL A 59 0.01 -14.24 -1.72
C VAL A 59 -1.24 -15.05 -1.42
N ARG A 60 -1.78 -15.76 -2.43
CA ARG A 60 -2.95 -16.64 -2.29
C ARG A 60 -2.71 -17.72 -1.23
N LYS A 61 -1.54 -18.37 -1.26
CA LYS A 61 -1.19 -19.40 -0.29
C LYS A 61 -1.23 -18.89 1.13
N LEU A 62 -0.56 -17.76 1.42
CA LEU A 62 -0.52 -17.20 2.77
C LEU A 62 -1.89 -16.68 3.22
N LEU A 63 -2.66 -16.07 2.32
CA LEU A 63 -3.99 -15.55 2.66
C LEU A 63 -5.02 -16.68 2.84
N SER A 64 -4.87 -17.81 2.15
CA SER A 64 -5.76 -18.97 2.34
C SER A 64 -5.66 -19.59 3.75
N GLU A 65 -4.53 -19.39 4.43
CA GLU A 65 -4.35 -19.81 5.83
C GLU A 65 -4.91 -18.78 6.83
N CYS A 66 -5.34 -17.60 6.37
CA CYS A 66 -5.88 -16.54 7.23
C CYS A 66 -7.40 -16.71 7.43
N PRO A 67 -7.88 -16.98 8.64
CA PRO A 67 -9.32 -17.19 8.89
C PRO A 67 -10.17 -15.93 8.68
N ALA A 68 -9.55 -14.75 8.65
CA ALA A 68 -10.23 -13.48 8.38
C ALA A 68 -10.29 -13.14 6.89
N HIS A 69 -9.59 -13.92 6.02
CA HIS A 69 -9.59 -13.68 4.59
C HIS A 69 -10.86 -14.24 3.95
N ALA A 70 -11.51 -13.39 3.15
CA ALA A 70 -12.60 -13.79 2.27
C ALA A 70 -12.52 -12.95 0.99
N VAL A 71 -13.01 -13.53 -0.11
CA VAL A 71 -13.17 -12.80 -1.37
C VAL A 71 -14.21 -11.71 -1.18
N THR A 72 -13.89 -10.49 -1.60
CA THR A 72 -14.83 -9.37 -1.53
C THR A 72 -15.64 -9.25 -2.82
N PRO A 73 -16.85 -8.64 -2.78
CA PRO A 73 -17.70 -8.55 -3.96
C PRO A 73 -17.11 -7.69 -5.07
N LEU A 74 -17.28 -8.11 -6.32
CA LEU A 74 -17.19 -7.25 -7.50
C LEU A 74 -18.63 -6.86 -7.90
N ARG A 75 -18.96 -5.59 -7.81
CA ARG A 75 -20.32 -5.07 -8.08
C ARG A 75 -20.38 -4.48 -9.48
N ASP A 76 -21.36 -4.90 -10.25
CA ASP A 76 -21.71 -4.26 -11.51
C ASP A 76 -22.54 -2.98 -11.25
N LEU A 77 -22.20 -1.90 -11.92
CA LEU A 77 -22.81 -0.58 -11.74
C LEU A 77 -23.34 -0.03 -13.07
N PRO A 78 -24.41 -0.64 -13.65
CA PRO A 78 -24.89 -0.33 -15.00
C PRO A 78 -25.39 1.12 -15.11
N ALA A 79 -26.05 1.68 -14.10
CA ALA A 79 -26.52 3.06 -14.13
C ALA A 79 -25.36 4.08 -14.19
N LEU A 80 -24.27 3.82 -13.46
CA LEU A 80 -23.08 4.67 -13.54
C LEU A 80 -22.30 4.46 -14.84
N ALA A 81 -22.32 3.25 -15.41
CA ALA A 81 -21.74 2.99 -16.72
C ALA A 81 -22.46 3.79 -17.82
N GLU A 82 -23.79 3.82 -17.78
CA GLU A 82 -24.61 4.62 -18.68
C GLU A 82 -24.33 6.13 -18.55
N GLU A 83 -24.30 6.64 -17.32
CA GLU A 83 -23.99 8.06 -17.05
C GLU A 83 -22.57 8.44 -17.52
N ALA A 84 -21.60 7.54 -17.33
CA ALA A 84 -20.21 7.74 -17.76
C ALA A 84 -19.98 7.48 -19.26
N GLY A 85 -20.97 6.98 -20.00
CA GLY A 85 -20.85 6.64 -21.42
C GLY A 85 -19.87 5.49 -21.70
N VAL A 86 -19.71 4.54 -20.77
CA VAL A 86 -18.86 3.35 -20.94
C VAL A 86 -19.71 2.08 -21.01
N ALA A 87 -19.16 1.01 -21.62
CA ALA A 87 -19.89 -0.24 -21.82
C ALA A 87 -20.21 -0.94 -20.49
N THR A 88 -19.27 -0.98 -19.56
CA THR A 88 -19.43 -1.60 -18.24
C THR A 88 -18.64 -0.83 -17.20
N LEU A 89 -19.09 -0.85 -15.95
CA LEU A 89 -18.39 -0.31 -14.79
C LEU A 89 -18.53 -1.27 -13.63
N HIS A 90 -17.41 -1.78 -13.14
CA HIS A 90 -17.37 -2.68 -12.00
C HIS A 90 -16.65 -2.04 -10.82
N LEU A 91 -17.17 -2.26 -9.61
CA LEU A 91 -16.59 -1.77 -8.36
C LEU A 91 -16.17 -2.96 -7.49
N LYS A 92 -14.90 -3.08 -7.18
CA LYS A 92 -14.39 -4.01 -6.15
C LYS A 92 -14.66 -3.42 -4.77
N ASP A 93 -15.59 -4.02 -4.03
CA ASP A 93 -16.07 -3.49 -2.75
C ASP A 93 -15.24 -4.03 -1.58
N GLU A 94 -14.25 -3.27 -1.19
CA GLU A 94 -13.27 -3.65 -0.16
C GLU A 94 -13.68 -3.24 1.28
N ARG A 95 -14.91 -2.78 1.50
CA ARG A 95 -15.37 -2.30 2.82
C ARG A 95 -15.32 -3.36 3.91
N ASP A 96 -15.51 -4.63 3.54
CA ASP A 96 -15.52 -5.73 4.48
C ASP A 96 -14.20 -6.54 4.51
N ARG A 97 -13.18 -6.08 3.77
CA ARG A 97 -11.89 -6.80 3.71
C ARG A 97 -11.32 -7.02 5.10
N MET A 98 -11.27 -8.28 5.54
CA MET A 98 -10.73 -8.71 6.84
C MET A 98 -11.29 -7.93 8.05
N GLY A 99 -12.46 -7.30 7.93
CA GLY A 99 -13.03 -6.44 8.98
C GLY A 99 -12.22 -5.18 9.28
N LEU A 100 -11.38 -4.72 8.33
CA LEU A 100 -10.52 -3.53 8.48
C LEU A 100 -10.98 -2.35 7.61
N GLY A 101 -11.97 -2.54 6.76
CA GLY A 101 -12.64 -1.45 6.05
C GLY A 101 -11.96 -1.00 4.76
N SER A 102 -10.92 -1.68 4.28
CA SER A 102 -10.26 -1.33 3.01
C SER A 102 -9.27 -2.39 2.51
N PHE A 103 -8.90 -2.31 1.23
CA PHE A 103 -7.87 -3.14 0.61
C PHE A 103 -6.49 -3.03 1.27
N LYS A 104 -6.20 -1.96 2.01
CA LYS A 104 -4.96 -1.79 2.76
C LYS A 104 -4.69 -2.95 3.72
N ALA A 105 -5.76 -3.67 4.12
CA ALA A 105 -5.65 -4.90 4.90
C ALA A 105 -4.76 -5.96 4.23
N LEU A 106 -4.83 -6.08 2.91
CA LEU A 106 -4.05 -7.07 2.16
C LEU A 106 -2.55 -6.76 2.18
N GLY A 107 -2.16 -5.49 2.03
CA GLY A 107 -0.75 -5.12 1.89
C GLY A 107 0.07 -5.38 3.16
N ALA A 108 -0.29 -4.74 4.28
CA ALA A 108 0.44 -4.91 5.54
C ALA A 108 0.28 -6.33 6.11
N ALA A 109 -0.92 -6.93 5.99
CA ALA A 109 -1.14 -8.31 6.44
C ALA A 109 -0.23 -9.29 5.70
N TYR A 110 -0.11 -9.18 4.37
CA TYR A 110 0.80 -10.03 3.60
C TYR A 110 2.26 -9.81 3.98
N ALA A 111 2.73 -8.56 4.05
CA ALA A 111 4.11 -8.26 4.40
C ALA A 111 4.51 -8.86 5.77
N ILE A 112 3.63 -8.73 6.77
CA ILE A 112 3.86 -9.31 8.11
C ILE A 112 3.73 -10.84 8.09
N ALA A 113 2.74 -11.39 7.35
CA ALA A 113 2.57 -12.84 7.22
C ALA A 113 3.77 -13.52 6.56
N LEU A 114 4.37 -12.85 5.56
CA LEU A 114 5.59 -13.35 4.91
C LEU A 114 6.77 -13.40 5.88
N GLU A 115 6.94 -12.39 6.73
CA GLU A 115 7.93 -12.39 7.80
C GLU A 115 7.64 -13.50 8.83
N ALA A 116 6.36 -13.66 9.21
CA ALA A 116 5.95 -14.72 10.13
C ALA A 116 6.20 -16.12 9.57
N SER A 117 5.92 -16.34 8.28
CA SER A 117 6.15 -17.63 7.62
C SER A 117 7.62 -18.03 7.60
N ARG A 118 8.52 -17.05 7.45
CA ARG A 118 9.97 -17.26 7.49
C ARG A 118 10.50 -17.53 8.88
N ALA A 119 9.93 -16.87 9.89
CA ALA A 119 10.38 -16.98 11.28
C ALA A 119 9.80 -18.20 12.02
N ARG A 120 8.60 -18.66 11.62
CA ARG A 120 7.83 -19.67 12.35
C ARG A 120 8.51 -21.05 12.40
N GLY A 121 9.15 -21.49 11.30
CA GLY A 121 9.52 -22.89 11.15
C GLY A 121 8.30 -23.81 11.32
N ASP A 122 8.37 -24.76 12.25
CA ASP A 122 7.27 -25.67 12.62
C ASP A 122 6.42 -25.14 13.79
N GLY A 123 6.68 -23.93 14.27
CA GLY A 123 6.00 -23.31 15.40
C GLY A 123 4.61 -22.76 15.09
N ASP A 124 3.98 -22.16 16.11
CA ASP A 124 2.66 -21.57 16.02
C ASP A 124 2.70 -20.18 15.33
N TRP A 125 1.75 -19.92 14.47
CA TRP A 125 1.54 -18.60 13.85
C TRP A 125 1.36 -17.48 14.88
N ALA A 126 0.61 -17.71 15.94
CA ALA A 126 0.30 -16.70 16.95
C ALA A 126 1.53 -16.18 17.71
N THR A 127 2.64 -16.88 17.68
CA THR A 127 3.89 -16.54 18.36
C THR A 127 5.08 -16.36 17.42
N ALA A 128 4.87 -16.51 16.11
CA ALA A 128 5.92 -16.53 15.10
C ALA A 128 6.83 -15.28 15.12
N LEU A 129 6.28 -14.14 15.50
CA LEU A 129 6.99 -12.85 15.56
C LEU A 129 7.08 -12.29 16.99
N SER A 130 7.01 -13.17 18.01
CA SER A 130 7.17 -12.75 19.39
C SER A 130 8.49 -12.02 19.61
N GLY A 131 8.43 -10.88 20.30
CA GLY A 131 9.57 -10.00 20.52
C GLY A 131 9.88 -9.01 19.37
N ARG A 132 9.28 -9.19 18.21
CA ARG A 132 9.44 -8.22 17.10
C ARG A 132 8.46 -7.05 17.23
N SER A 133 8.85 -5.92 16.65
CA SER A 133 8.04 -4.71 16.63
C SER A 133 7.99 -4.16 15.21
N PHE A 134 6.77 -3.84 14.75
CA PHE A 134 6.55 -3.12 13.51
C PHE A 134 6.14 -1.69 13.82
N VAL A 135 6.76 -0.74 13.12
CA VAL A 135 6.48 0.69 13.31
C VAL A 135 6.04 1.32 12.00
N THR A 136 5.07 2.22 12.07
CA THR A 136 4.58 2.99 10.93
C THR A 136 4.10 4.37 11.38
N ALA A 137 3.99 5.30 10.44
CA ALA A 137 3.25 6.55 10.65
C ALA A 137 1.99 6.53 9.77
N SER A 138 0.83 6.36 10.39
CA SER A 138 -0.44 6.33 9.64
C SER A 138 -1.66 6.46 10.56
N ALA A 139 -2.44 7.52 10.39
CA ALA A 139 -3.74 7.69 11.05
C ALA A 139 -4.86 6.84 10.39
N GLY A 140 -4.60 6.27 9.21
CA GLY A 140 -5.61 5.63 8.37
C GLY A 140 -5.58 4.10 8.38
N ASN A 141 -6.10 3.56 7.29
CA ASN A 141 -6.30 2.12 7.10
C ASN A 141 -4.99 1.31 7.08
N HIS A 142 -3.87 1.93 6.68
CA HIS A 142 -2.57 1.26 6.73
C HIS A 142 -2.14 0.99 8.18
N GLY A 143 -2.21 1.99 9.06
CA GLY A 143 -1.91 1.81 10.48
C GLY A 143 -2.78 0.74 11.15
N LEU A 144 -4.08 0.70 10.83
CA LEU A 144 -4.98 -0.37 11.31
C LEU A 144 -4.58 -1.75 10.80
N SER A 145 -4.13 -1.84 9.56
CA SER A 145 -3.66 -3.09 8.95
C SER A 145 -2.38 -3.60 9.60
N VAL A 146 -1.40 -2.70 9.85
CA VAL A 146 -0.17 -3.03 10.59
C VAL A 146 -0.48 -3.51 12.00
N ALA A 147 -1.37 -2.80 12.71
CA ALA A 147 -1.77 -3.17 14.07
C ALA A 147 -2.43 -4.56 14.12
N ALA A 148 -3.35 -4.84 13.21
CA ALA A 148 -4.05 -6.12 13.14
C ALA A 148 -3.10 -7.26 12.76
N GLY A 149 -2.24 -7.06 11.74
CA GLY A 149 -1.27 -8.05 11.29
C GLY A 149 -0.21 -8.37 12.36
N ALA A 150 0.39 -7.36 12.97
CA ALA A 150 1.37 -7.56 14.04
C ALA A 150 0.78 -8.39 15.20
N ARG A 151 -0.42 -8.02 15.65
CA ARG A 151 -1.12 -8.74 16.71
C ARG A 151 -1.36 -10.21 16.38
N LEU A 152 -1.74 -10.51 15.13
CA LEU A 152 -2.06 -11.87 14.70
C LEU A 152 -0.87 -12.82 14.86
N PHE A 153 0.34 -12.32 14.67
CA PHE A 153 1.57 -13.10 14.71
C PHE A 153 2.41 -12.88 15.99
N GLY A 154 1.83 -12.29 17.03
CA GLY A 154 2.48 -12.07 18.32
C GLY A 154 3.51 -10.94 18.36
N ALA A 155 3.56 -10.10 17.33
CA ALA A 155 4.39 -8.91 17.29
C ALA A 155 3.71 -7.69 17.93
N ARG A 156 4.51 -6.66 18.26
CA ARG A 156 4.03 -5.34 18.67
C ARG A 156 3.82 -4.47 17.43
N ALA A 157 2.81 -3.61 17.48
CA ALA A 157 2.63 -2.52 16.52
C ALA A 157 2.79 -1.16 17.22
N ILE A 158 3.64 -0.31 16.69
CA ILE A 158 3.84 1.06 17.16
C ILE A 158 3.43 1.99 16.02
N VAL A 159 2.44 2.85 16.26
CA VAL A 159 1.90 3.75 15.23
C VAL A 159 2.12 5.19 15.65
N PHE A 160 2.89 5.90 14.86
CA PHE A 160 3.16 7.31 15.03
C PHE A 160 2.05 8.13 14.37
N LEU A 161 1.57 9.14 15.07
CA LEU A 161 0.56 10.09 14.62
C LEU A 161 1.04 11.50 14.88
N SER A 162 0.75 12.42 13.95
CA SER A 162 0.96 13.83 14.22
C SER A 162 0.03 14.32 15.35
N GLU A 163 0.43 15.38 16.02
CA GLU A 163 -0.34 15.97 17.12
C GLU A 163 -1.72 16.47 16.67
N THR A 164 -1.85 16.82 15.38
CA THR A 164 -3.07 17.34 14.77
C THR A 164 -4.11 16.26 14.45
N VAL A 165 -3.75 14.96 14.47
CA VAL A 165 -4.69 13.87 14.18
C VAL A 165 -5.71 13.77 15.32
N PRO A 166 -7.04 13.76 15.02
CA PRO A 166 -8.07 13.63 16.04
C PRO A 166 -7.94 12.35 16.87
N GLU A 167 -8.26 12.42 18.16
CA GLU A 167 -8.08 11.31 19.12
C GLU A 167 -8.85 10.05 18.73
N GLY A 168 -10.01 10.17 18.09
CA GLY A 168 -10.77 9.01 17.61
C GLY A 168 -10.00 8.09 16.67
N PHE A 169 -8.98 8.58 15.93
CA PHE A 169 -8.09 7.73 15.13
C PHE A 169 -7.12 6.94 16.02
N ALA A 170 -6.58 7.59 17.05
CA ALA A 170 -5.71 6.93 18.02
C ALA A 170 -6.47 5.82 18.77
N ASP A 171 -7.72 6.06 19.15
CA ASP A 171 -8.55 5.08 19.85
C ASP A 171 -8.85 3.84 18.98
N ARG A 172 -9.07 4.03 17.68
CA ARG A 172 -9.24 2.90 16.75
C ARG A 172 -7.99 2.03 16.67
N LEU A 173 -6.80 2.63 16.68
CA LEU A 173 -5.52 1.91 16.70
C LEU A 173 -5.30 1.18 18.03
N ARG A 174 -5.56 1.83 19.17
CA ARG A 174 -5.47 1.22 20.50
C ARG A 174 -6.45 0.05 20.65
N ALA A 175 -7.64 0.14 20.08
CA ALA A 175 -8.61 -0.96 20.04
C ALA A 175 -8.05 -2.20 19.29
N LYS A 176 -7.13 -2.00 18.35
CA LYS A 176 -6.37 -3.08 17.70
C LYS A 176 -5.08 -3.46 18.45
N ARG A 177 -4.89 -2.93 19.69
CA ARG A 177 -3.72 -3.14 20.55
C ARG A 177 -2.42 -2.54 20.02
N ALA A 178 -2.49 -1.51 19.17
CA ALA A 178 -1.31 -0.75 18.80
C ALA A 178 -0.91 0.21 19.92
N GLU A 179 0.39 0.36 20.11
CA GLU A 179 0.97 1.47 20.84
C GLU A 179 0.92 2.71 19.94
N VAL A 180 0.31 3.79 20.43
CA VAL A 180 0.20 5.04 19.68
C VAL A 180 1.14 6.07 20.27
N VAL A 181 2.01 6.61 19.42
CA VAL A 181 2.97 7.67 19.76
C VAL A 181 2.56 8.95 19.03
N ARG A 182 2.38 10.04 19.77
CA ARG A 182 2.20 11.38 19.19
C ARG A 182 3.58 11.99 18.96
N ALA A 183 3.86 12.38 17.70
CA ALA A 183 5.14 12.99 17.35
C ALA A 183 5.00 13.87 16.11
N GLY A 184 5.44 15.12 16.26
CA GLY A 184 5.42 16.13 15.19
C GLY A 184 4.06 16.73 14.91
N ALA A 185 4.07 17.90 14.27
CA ALA A 185 2.87 18.62 13.89
C ALA A 185 2.30 18.14 12.54
N THR A 186 3.13 17.52 11.68
CA THR A 186 2.76 17.05 10.34
C THR A 186 2.92 15.53 10.20
N TYR A 187 2.41 15.00 9.10
CA TYR A 187 2.60 13.59 8.74
C TYR A 187 4.09 13.28 8.49
N GLU A 188 4.79 14.16 7.80
CA GLU A 188 6.21 14.03 7.48
C GLU A 188 7.07 13.97 8.73
N GLU A 189 6.78 14.82 9.71
CA GLU A 189 7.47 14.81 11.02
C GLU A 189 7.18 13.50 11.78
N SER A 190 5.94 13.02 11.75
CA SER A 190 5.57 11.73 12.34
C SER A 190 6.30 10.56 11.67
N MET A 191 6.44 10.61 10.34
CA MET A 191 7.18 9.60 9.58
C MET A 191 8.65 9.62 9.94
N ALA A 192 9.29 10.80 9.98
CA ALA A 192 10.69 10.94 10.38
C ALA A 192 10.93 10.41 11.81
N ALA A 193 9.99 10.66 12.72
CA ALA A 193 10.06 10.13 14.08
C ALA A 193 9.92 8.60 14.11
N ALA A 194 9.05 8.02 13.28
CA ALA A 194 8.90 6.57 13.14
C ALA A 194 10.16 5.92 12.58
N GLU A 195 10.78 6.50 11.55
CA GLU A 195 12.05 6.05 10.98
C GLU A 195 13.19 6.08 12.01
N ALA A 196 13.33 7.20 12.72
CA ALA A 196 14.34 7.35 13.77
C ALA A 196 14.15 6.32 14.89
N ALA A 197 12.91 6.07 15.31
CA ALA A 197 12.59 5.06 16.31
C ALA A 197 12.88 3.64 15.82
N ALA A 198 12.59 3.34 14.54
CA ALA A 198 12.90 2.06 13.91
C ALA A 198 14.41 1.79 13.95
N ALA A 199 15.21 2.75 13.48
CA ALA A 199 16.66 2.64 13.44
C ALA A 199 17.29 2.50 14.83
N ALA A 200 16.82 3.30 15.82
CA ALA A 200 17.38 3.30 17.16
C ALA A 200 17.08 2.05 17.98
N ARG A 201 16.01 1.29 17.65
CA ARG A 201 15.50 0.19 18.47
C ARG A 201 15.44 -1.14 17.73
N ASP A 202 16.01 -1.22 16.54
CA ASP A 202 15.96 -2.40 15.66
C ASP A 202 14.52 -2.88 15.40
N TRP A 203 13.61 -1.91 15.16
CA TRP A 203 12.25 -2.20 14.80
C TRP A 203 12.06 -2.23 13.28
N THR A 204 11.13 -3.00 12.81
CA THR A 204 10.82 -3.07 11.38
C THR A 204 9.90 -1.92 11.00
N LEU A 205 10.41 -0.97 10.20
CA LEU A 205 9.57 0.06 9.59
C LEU A 205 8.66 -0.60 8.53
N LEU A 206 7.38 -0.29 8.57
CA LEU A 206 6.39 -0.77 7.60
C LEU A 206 5.55 0.41 7.10
N SER A 207 6.06 1.09 6.09
CA SER A 207 5.38 2.19 5.40
C SER A 207 4.69 1.70 4.12
N ASP A 208 3.61 2.37 3.73
CA ASP A 208 2.94 2.17 2.44
C ASP A 208 3.44 3.15 1.35
N SER A 209 4.49 3.90 1.65
CA SER A 209 5.24 4.74 0.72
C SER A 209 6.66 4.20 0.54
N SER A 210 7.30 4.50 -0.59
CA SER A 210 8.68 4.13 -0.88
C SER A 210 9.54 5.36 -1.15
N TRP A 211 10.85 5.22 -0.89
CA TRP A 211 11.88 6.20 -1.21
C TRP A 211 13.21 5.49 -1.44
N PRO A 212 14.22 6.15 -2.01
CA PRO A 212 15.53 5.53 -2.23
C PRO A 212 16.10 4.92 -0.94
N GLY A 213 16.39 3.62 -0.97
CA GLY A 213 16.86 2.84 0.19
C GLY A 213 15.76 2.20 1.04
N TYR A 214 14.47 2.51 0.80
CA TYR A 214 13.33 1.84 1.41
C TYR A 214 12.35 1.34 0.34
N GLU A 215 12.66 0.24 -0.31
CA GLU A 215 11.89 -0.28 -1.43
C GLU A 215 11.35 -1.70 -1.17
N GLU A 216 12.11 -2.55 -0.48
CA GLU A 216 11.77 -3.97 -0.34
C GLU A 216 10.47 -4.19 0.43
N MET A 217 10.31 -3.58 1.60
CA MET A 217 9.11 -3.75 2.42
C MET A 217 7.88 -3.16 1.72
N HIS A 218 8.04 -1.99 1.07
CA HIS A 218 6.99 -1.40 0.25
C HIS A 218 6.57 -2.32 -0.91
N ARG A 219 7.53 -2.95 -1.60
CA ARG A 219 7.26 -3.93 -2.65
C ARG A 219 6.39 -5.08 -2.15
N ARG A 220 6.68 -5.62 -0.98
CA ARG A 220 5.85 -6.66 -0.35
C ARG A 220 4.44 -6.19 -0.02
N VAL A 221 4.29 -4.93 0.42
CA VAL A 221 2.95 -4.33 0.61
C VAL A 221 2.19 -4.29 -0.71
N MET A 222 2.84 -3.90 -1.82
CA MET A 222 2.24 -3.91 -3.14
C MET A 222 1.89 -5.32 -3.63
N GLU A 223 2.75 -6.30 -3.39
CA GLU A 223 2.48 -7.72 -3.70
C GLU A 223 1.22 -8.23 -3.01
N GLY A 224 0.97 -7.83 -1.76
CA GLY A 224 -0.27 -8.18 -1.06
C GLY A 224 -1.53 -7.70 -1.79
N TYR A 225 -1.46 -6.58 -2.51
CA TYR A 225 -2.59 -6.05 -3.29
C TYR A 225 -2.89 -6.87 -4.55
N LEU A 226 -1.97 -7.74 -5.00
CA LEU A 226 -2.23 -8.66 -6.11
C LEU A 226 -3.43 -9.57 -5.86
N GLN A 227 -3.72 -9.90 -4.60
CA GLN A 227 -4.90 -10.69 -4.27
C GLN A 227 -6.19 -10.02 -4.74
N MET A 228 -6.33 -8.72 -4.53
CA MET A 228 -7.50 -7.97 -4.99
C MET A 228 -7.60 -8.00 -6.53
N ALA A 229 -6.48 -7.79 -7.22
CA ALA A 229 -6.45 -7.84 -8.68
C ALA A 229 -6.81 -9.23 -9.21
N ALA A 230 -6.28 -10.29 -8.60
CA ALA A 230 -6.56 -11.66 -8.98
C ALA A 230 -8.04 -12.03 -8.74
N GLU A 231 -8.63 -11.60 -7.62
CA GLU A 231 -10.07 -11.78 -7.37
C GLU A 231 -10.93 -11.07 -8.43
N MET A 232 -10.56 -9.84 -8.83
CA MET A 232 -11.28 -9.14 -9.91
C MET A 232 -11.21 -9.90 -11.24
N VAL A 233 -10.03 -10.43 -11.60
CA VAL A 233 -9.87 -11.21 -12.83
C VAL A 233 -10.71 -12.49 -12.78
N ASP A 234 -10.73 -13.19 -11.66
CA ASP A 234 -11.52 -14.41 -11.49
C ASP A 234 -13.02 -14.10 -11.58
N GLN A 235 -13.50 -13.06 -10.89
CA GLN A 235 -14.92 -12.64 -10.88
C GLN A 235 -15.43 -12.04 -12.20
N LEU A 236 -14.54 -11.51 -13.05
CA LEU A 236 -14.91 -11.04 -14.40
C LEU A 236 -15.02 -12.19 -15.42
N ARG A 237 -14.51 -13.39 -15.09
CA ARG A 237 -14.58 -14.59 -15.96
C ARG A 237 -15.78 -15.49 -15.65
N GLU A 238 -16.41 -15.28 -14.49
CA GLU A 238 -17.62 -16.00 -14.08
C GLU A 238 -18.88 -15.37 -14.69
#